data_c0e9a8ece5d286bd35f6b95cd2711c8f
#
_entry.id   c0e9a8ece5d286bd35f6b95cd2711c8f
#
_cell.length_a   1.000
_cell.length_b   1.000
_cell.length_c   1.000
_cell.angle_alpha   90.00
_cell.angle_beta   90.00
_cell.angle_gamma   90.00
#
_symmetry.space_group_name_H-M   'P 1'
#
loop_
_entity.id
_entity.type
_entity.pdbx_description
1 polymer ?
#
loop_
_entity_poly.entity_id
_entity_poly.type
_entity_poly.pdbx_seq_one_letter_code
_entity_poly.pdbx_strand_id
1 'polypeptide(L)'
;MYHEIKTERLLLRPFTPEDLETVCQYTLDRENTRYTIWLPHRDRAETARYLETAAEDWRRDPPLSYEFAVTLDGTVIGGVSVALTEDRTAAELGWIINRRYWKRGYATEAALAARDFALRELKLRRLFAHCDARNRDSYRLMERLGLKLEDDTGARTYEDTGETARELTYAMTIEQQENEG
;
A
#
# COMPACT_ATOMS: atom_id res chain seq x y z
N MET A 1 15.19 13.44 0.61
CA MET A 1 15.30 13.26 -0.86
C MET A 1 13.97 12.67 -1.31
N TYR A 2 13.24 13.32 -2.23
CA TYR A 2 12.00 12.77 -2.74
C TYR A 2 12.31 11.60 -3.67
N HIS A 3 11.75 10.43 -3.39
CA HIS A 3 11.87 9.27 -4.26
C HIS A 3 10.68 9.25 -5.21
N GLU A 4 10.95 9.36 -6.50
CA GLU A 4 9.98 9.07 -7.54
C GLU A 4 10.36 7.73 -8.20
N ILE A 5 9.37 6.89 -8.41
CA ILE A 5 9.55 5.60 -9.08
C ILE A 5 8.75 5.61 -10.36
N LYS A 6 9.43 5.59 -11.49
CA LYS A 6 8.82 5.50 -12.80
C LYS A 6 8.73 4.04 -13.24
N THR A 7 7.53 3.62 -13.63
CA THR A 7 7.27 2.31 -14.21
C THR A 7 6.97 2.42 -15.71
N GLU A 8 6.44 1.38 -16.32
CA GLU A 8 6.05 1.41 -17.75
C GLU A 8 4.95 2.45 -18.02
N ARG A 9 3.94 2.52 -17.15
CA ARG A 9 2.74 3.35 -17.34
C ARG A 9 2.51 4.36 -16.24
N LEU A 10 3.15 4.18 -15.07
CA LEU A 10 2.84 4.92 -13.84
C LEU A 10 4.05 5.72 -13.37
N LEU A 11 3.75 6.78 -12.62
CA LEU A 11 4.72 7.47 -11.77
C LEU A 11 4.23 7.36 -10.32
N LEU A 12 5.07 6.80 -9.45
CA LEU A 12 4.87 6.78 -8.01
C LEU A 12 5.67 7.94 -7.41
N ARG A 13 5.02 8.82 -6.67
CA ARG A 13 5.62 9.97 -6.00
C ARG A 13 4.98 10.21 -4.63
N PRO A 14 5.61 10.95 -3.71
CA PRO A 14 4.93 11.37 -2.50
C PRO A 14 3.60 12.07 -2.80
N PHE A 15 2.61 11.88 -1.92
CA PHE A 15 1.37 12.65 -1.98
C PHE A 15 1.62 14.13 -1.71
N THR A 16 0.80 14.97 -2.31
CA THR A 16 0.77 16.42 -2.06
C THR A 16 -0.65 16.89 -1.72
N PRO A 17 -0.83 18.05 -1.07
CA PRO A 17 -2.16 18.57 -0.77
C PRO A 17 -3.04 18.78 -2.01
N GLU A 18 -2.45 19.02 -3.17
CA GLU A 18 -3.12 19.22 -4.45
C GLU A 18 -3.82 17.95 -4.94
N ASP A 19 -3.44 16.78 -4.42
CA ASP A 19 -4.04 15.49 -4.78
C ASP A 19 -5.41 15.26 -4.15
N LEU A 20 -5.84 16.14 -3.23
CA LEU A 20 -7.02 15.97 -2.39
C LEU A 20 -8.29 15.60 -3.18
N GLU A 21 -8.57 16.28 -4.29
CA GLU A 21 -9.78 16.02 -5.08
C GLU A 21 -9.81 14.61 -5.67
N THR A 22 -8.69 14.15 -6.21
CA THR A 22 -8.58 12.82 -6.81
C THR A 22 -8.54 11.73 -5.75
N VAL A 23 -7.90 11.98 -4.61
CA VAL A 23 -7.84 11.03 -3.49
C VAL A 23 -9.21 10.86 -2.85
N CYS A 24 -9.99 11.93 -2.66
CA CYS A 24 -11.37 11.86 -2.17
C CYS A 24 -12.27 10.94 -3.03
N GLN A 25 -12.01 10.82 -4.33
CA GLN A 25 -12.84 9.99 -5.22
C GLN A 25 -12.83 8.51 -4.83
N TYR A 26 -11.77 8.02 -4.20
CA TYR A 26 -11.70 6.62 -3.80
C TYR A 26 -11.69 6.41 -2.28
N THR A 27 -11.20 7.37 -1.50
CA THR A 27 -11.20 7.25 -0.04
C THR A 27 -12.59 7.44 0.59
N LEU A 28 -13.48 8.18 -0.08
CA LEU A 28 -14.86 8.39 0.35
C LEU A 28 -15.84 7.38 -0.28
N ASP A 29 -15.39 6.57 -1.23
CA ASP A 29 -16.22 5.59 -1.94
C ASP A 29 -16.26 4.26 -1.17
N ARG A 30 -17.42 3.94 -0.59
CA ARG A 30 -17.62 2.71 0.20
C ARG A 30 -17.37 1.41 -0.59
N GLU A 31 -17.68 1.39 -1.88
CA GLU A 31 -17.41 0.21 -2.72
C GLU A 31 -15.91 0.06 -2.97
N ASN A 32 -15.21 1.17 -3.20
CA ASN A 32 -13.76 1.19 -3.38
C ASN A 32 -13.02 0.71 -2.12
N THR A 33 -13.53 1.05 -0.95
CA THR A 33 -12.88 0.83 0.35
C THR A 33 -13.42 -0.37 1.12
N ARG A 34 -14.33 -1.14 0.51
CA ARG A 34 -15.09 -2.22 1.13
C ARG A 34 -14.27 -3.20 2.00
N TYR A 35 -13.02 -3.43 1.63
CA TYR A 35 -12.13 -4.35 2.33
C TYR A 35 -10.94 -3.65 3.01
N THR A 36 -11.01 -2.34 3.20
CA THR A 36 -9.95 -1.54 3.80
C THR A 36 -10.37 -1.12 5.22
N ILE A 37 -9.55 -1.39 6.24
CA ILE A 37 -9.90 -1.16 7.65
C ILE A 37 -10.01 0.34 7.96
N TRP A 38 -9.06 1.15 7.42
CA TRP A 38 -8.93 2.59 7.71
C TRP A 38 -9.83 3.48 6.87
N LEU A 39 -10.65 2.90 6.00
CA LEU A 39 -11.51 3.57 5.06
C LEU A 39 -12.92 2.97 5.12
N PRO A 40 -13.94 3.70 4.66
CA PRO A 40 -13.85 5.00 4.01
C PRO A 40 -13.54 6.12 5.00
N HIS A 41 -12.88 7.18 4.53
CA HIS A 41 -12.83 8.43 5.30
C HIS A 41 -14.26 8.99 5.48
N ARG A 42 -14.49 9.64 6.61
CA ARG A 42 -15.80 10.22 6.93
C ARG A 42 -16.13 11.41 6.05
N ASP A 43 -15.12 12.21 5.74
CA ASP A 43 -15.25 13.43 4.98
C ASP A 43 -13.94 13.85 4.30
N ARG A 44 -14.02 14.92 3.51
CA ARG A 44 -12.89 15.53 2.83
C ARG A 44 -11.79 16.01 3.78
N ALA A 45 -12.17 16.49 4.99
CA ALA A 45 -11.19 16.97 5.96
C ALA A 45 -10.33 15.83 6.50
N GLU A 46 -10.88 14.63 6.66
CA GLU A 46 -10.12 13.44 7.02
C GLU A 46 -9.14 13.03 5.93
N THR A 47 -9.56 13.08 4.66
CA THR A 47 -8.63 12.85 3.53
C THR A 47 -7.52 13.90 3.49
N ALA A 48 -7.82 15.18 3.78
CA ALA A 48 -6.79 16.22 3.84
C ALA A 48 -5.75 15.94 4.95
N ARG A 49 -6.21 15.55 6.14
CA ARG A 49 -5.29 15.17 7.25
C ARG A 49 -4.42 13.96 6.89
N TYR A 50 -5.00 12.96 6.22
CA TYR A 50 -4.22 11.83 5.71
C TYR A 50 -3.08 12.29 4.79
N LEU A 51 -3.37 13.17 3.84
CA LEU A 51 -2.35 13.70 2.91
C LEU A 51 -1.28 14.52 3.64
N GLU A 52 -1.66 15.32 4.65
CA GLU A 52 -0.72 16.06 5.49
C GLU A 52 0.21 15.10 6.25
N THR A 53 -0.35 14.07 6.89
CA THR A 53 0.42 13.05 7.61
C THR A 53 1.38 12.30 6.68
N ALA A 54 0.92 11.89 5.50
CA ALA A 54 1.76 11.22 4.51
C ALA A 54 2.92 12.12 4.07
N ALA A 55 2.67 13.41 3.84
CA ALA A 55 3.71 14.38 3.49
C ALA A 55 4.70 14.64 4.66
N GLU A 56 4.23 14.61 5.91
CA GLU A 56 5.08 14.74 7.09
C GLU A 56 5.99 13.52 7.27
N ASP A 57 5.47 12.32 7.05
CA ASP A 57 6.27 11.09 7.15
C ASP A 57 7.45 11.10 6.16
N TRP A 58 7.23 11.62 4.94
CA TRP A 58 8.31 11.80 3.98
C TRP A 58 9.40 12.79 4.41
N ARG A 59 9.11 13.71 5.35
CA ARG A 59 10.09 14.69 5.88
C ARG A 59 10.90 14.14 7.03
N ARG A 60 10.50 13.00 7.61
CA ARG A 60 11.29 12.33 8.65
C ARG A 60 12.57 11.76 8.05
N ASP A 61 13.62 11.72 8.84
CA ASP A 61 14.92 11.15 8.43
C ASP A 61 15.36 10.10 9.46
N PRO A 62 15.25 8.83 9.13
CA PRO A 62 14.58 8.22 7.98
C PRO A 62 13.04 8.08 8.19
N PRO A 63 12.22 8.07 7.13
CA PRO A 63 10.79 7.82 7.22
C PRO A 63 10.45 6.45 7.83
N LEU A 64 9.28 6.35 8.48
CA LEU A 64 8.70 5.06 8.92
C LEU A 64 7.70 4.51 7.91
N SER A 65 7.06 5.38 7.14
CA SER A 65 6.16 5.00 6.07
C SER A 65 6.48 5.75 4.78
N TYR A 66 6.42 5.06 3.67
CA TYR A 66 6.59 5.59 2.34
C TYR A 66 5.25 5.45 1.61
N GLU A 67 4.43 6.50 1.71
CA GLU A 67 3.13 6.58 1.04
C GLU A 67 3.30 7.22 -0.34
N PHE A 68 3.11 6.43 -1.39
CA PHE A 68 3.21 6.91 -2.77
C PHE A 68 1.83 7.11 -3.38
N ALA A 69 1.60 8.30 -3.95
CA ALA A 69 0.55 8.51 -4.93
C ALA A 69 0.90 7.75 -6.22
N VAL A 70 -0.02 6.94 -6.69
CA VAL A 70 0.08 6.25 -7.98
C VAL A 70 -0.55 7.14 -9.04
N THR A 71 0.26 7.67 -9.97
CA THR A 71 -0.23 8.57 -11.01
C THR A 71 -0.17 7.94 -12.39
N LEU A 72 -1.20 8.21 -13.18
CA LEU A 72 -1.31 7.86 -14.59
C LEU A 72 -1.57 9.15 -15.39
N ASP A 73 -0.68 9.48 -16.31
CA ASP A 73 -0.75 10.72 -17.11
C ASP A 73 -1.00 11.98 -16.25
N GLY A 74 -0.29 12.06 -15.12
CA GLY A 74 -0.39 13.18 -14.17
C GLY A 74 -1.59 13.15 -13.22
N THR A 75 -2.51 12.20 -13.38
CA THR A 75 -3.69 12.05 -12.53
C THR A 75 -3.44 11.00 -11.45
N VAL A 76 -3.71 11.30 -10.18
CA VAL A 76 -3.65 10.31 -9.09
C VAL A 76 -4.81 9.34 -9.24
N ILE A 77 -4.48 8.06 -9.39
CA ILE A 77 -5.45 6.96 -9.55
C ILE A 77 -5.49 6.02 -8.34
N GLY A 78 -4.65 6.26 -7.33
CA GLY A 78 -4.59 5.43 -6.15
C GLY A 78 -3.35 5.71 -5.31
N GLY A 79 -3.05 4.80 -4.40
CA GLY A 79 -1.86 4.84 -3.56
C GLY A 79 -1.25 3.46 -3.35
N VAL A 80 0.04 3.43 -3.04
CA VAL A 80 0.77 2.25 -2.61
C VAL A 80 1.70 2.64 -1.47
N SER A 81 1.82 1.79 -0.46
CA SER A 81 2.62 2.08 0.74
C SER A 81 3.65 0.99 1.03
N VAL A 82 4.74 1.43 1.66
CA VAL A 82 5.75 0.60 2.32
C VAL A 82 5.88 1.11 3.75
N ALA A 83 5.18 0.48 4.69
CA ALA A 83 5.18 0.85 6.11
C ALA A 83 6.17 -0.02 6.88
N LEU A 84 7.24 0.57 7.39
CA LEU A 84 8.28 -0.13 8.14
C LEU A 84 7.76 -0.57 9.52
N THR A 85 8.20 -1.74 9.97
CA THR A 85 8.08 -2.12 11.38
C THR A 85 8.92 -1.18 12.26
N GLU A 86 8.61 -1.09 13.55
CA GLU A 86 9.33 -0.21 14.48
C GLU A 86 10.83 -0.50 14.52
N ASP A 87 11.21 -1.78 14.42
CA ASP A 87 12.60 -2.23 14.37
C ASP A 87 13.25 -2.07 12.99
N ARG A 88 12.48 -1.64 12.00
CA ARG A 88 12.90 -1.42 10.59
C ARG A 88 13.47 -2.65 9.89
N THR A 89 13.13 -3.84 10.35
CA THR A 89 13.62 -5.11 9.74
C THR A 89 12.69 -5.64 8.67
N ALA A 90 11.43 -5.21 8.70
CA ALA A 90 10.38 -5.62 7.77
C ALA A 90 9.50 -4.43 7.35
N ALA A 91 8.66 -4.64 6.35
CA ALA A 91 7.63 -3.69 6.00
C ALA A 91 6.33 -4.37 5.58
N GLU A 92 5.22 -3.71 5.90
CA GLU A 92 3.91 -4.00 5.34
C GLU A 92 3.76 -3.27 4.00
N LEU A 93 3.27 -4.00 3.00
CA LEU A 93 2.88 -3.45 1.71
C LEU A 93 1.37 -3.19 1.69
N GLY A 94 0.98 -1.99 1.29
CA GLY A 94 -0.41 -1.61 1.10
C GLY A 94 -0.67 -1.09 -0.31
N TRP A 95 -1.91 -1.19 -0.78
CA TRP A 95 -2.34 -0.61 -2.07
C TRP A 95 -3.84 -0.35 -2.09
N ILE A 96 -4.20 0.70 -2.80
CA ILE A 96 -5.56 1.02 -3.18
C ILE A 96 -5.56 1.70 -4.55
N ILE A 97 -6.45 1.30 -5.44
CA ILE A 97 -6.65 1.93 -6.74
C ILE A 97 -8.11 2.36 -6.85
N ASN A 98 -8.35 3.55 -7.35
CA ASN A 98 -9.70 4.03 -7.66
C ASN A 98 -10.38 3.04 -8.60
N ARG A 99 -11.59 2.59 -8.24
CA ARG A 99 -12.33 1.53 -8.96
C ARG A 99 -12.56 1.81 -10.45
N ARG A 100 -12.53 3.06 -10.85
CA ARG A 100 -12.60 3.45 -12.28
C ARG A 100 -11.44 2.92 -13.11
N TYR A 101 -10.33 2.55 -12.44
CA TYR A 101 -9.10 2.04 -13.04
C TYR A 101 -8.83 0.56 -12.73
N TRP A 102 -9.78 -0.15 -12.11
CA TRP A 102 -9.64 -1.57 -11.79
C TRP A 102 -9.52 -2.44 -13.06
N LYS A 103 -8.99 -3.65 -12.88
CA LYS A 103 -8.84 -4.68 -13.92
C LYS A 103 -7.95 -4.27 -15.10
N ARG A 104 -7.10 -3.26 -14.91
CA ARG A 104 -6.13 -2.78 -15.93
C ARG A 104 -4.68 -3.07 -15.57
N GLY A 105 -4.43 -3.79 -14.46
CA GLY A 105 -3.09 -4.16 -13.99
C GLY A 105 -2.33 -3.10 -13.20
N TYR A 106 -2.90 -1.89 -13.01
CA TYR A 106 -2.20 -0.79 -12.32
C TYR A 106 -1.84 -1.10 -10.87
N ALA A 107 -2.71 -1.78 -10.13
CA ALA A 107 -2.40 -2.20 -8.75
C ALA A 107 -1.17 -3.12 -8.71
N THR A 108 -1.09 -4.09 -9.63
CA THR A 108 0.04 -5.01 -9.71
C THR A 108 1.33 -4.28 -10.08
N GLU A 109 1.27 -3.38 -11.07
CA GLU A 109 2.43 -2.59 -11.50
C GLU A 109 2.98 -1.70 -10.39
N ALA A 110 2.10 -0.98 -9.69
CA ALA A 110 2.47 -0.11 -8.58
C ALA A 110 3.03 -0.91 -7.39
N ALA A 111 2.38 -2.01 -7.01
CA ALA A 111 2.81 -2.84 -5.89
C ALA A 111 4.14 -3.57 -6.16
N LEU A 112 4.40 -3.99 -7.41
CA LEU A 112 5.72 -4.53 -7.81
C LEU A 112 6.80 -3.47 -7.66
N ALA A 113 6.55 -2.24 -8.08
CA ALA A 113 7.50 -1.13 -7.93
C ALA A 113 7.79 -0.81 -6.45
N ALA A 114 6.75 -0.79 -5.61
CA ALA A 114 6.91 -0.58 -4.17
C ALA A 114 7.67 -1.74 -3.49
N ARG A 115 7.38 -2.99 -3.86
CA ARG A 115 8.14 -4.16 -3.41
C ARG A 115 9.62 -4.04 -3.77
N ASP A 116 9.91 -3.72 -5.02
CA ASP A 116 11.29 -3.61 -5.50
C ASP A 116 12.03 -2.45 -4.82
N PHE A 117 11.36 -1.34 -4.56
CA PHE A 117 11.88 -0.23 -3.73
C PHE A 117 12.23 -0.72 -2.32
N ALA A 118 11.33 -1.43 -1.65
CA ALA A 118 11.55 -1.97 -0.31
C ALA A 118 12.76 -2.93 -0.26
N LEU A 119 12.89 -3.80 -1.26
CA LEU A 119 13.97 -4.79 -1.29
C LEU A 119 15.32 -4.18 -1.72
N ARG A 120 15.33 -3.29 -2.71
CA ARG A 120 16.57 -2.79 -3.33
C ARG A 120 17.09 -1.52 -2.72
N GLU A 121 16.20 -0.55 -2.41
CA GLU A 121 16.60 0.74 -1.84
C GLU A 121 16.65 0.69 -0.31
N LEU A 122 15.59 0.15 0.32
CA LEU A 122 15.53 0.04 1.77
C LEU A 122 16.27 -1.20 2.32
N LYS A 123 16.69 -2.13 1.44
CA LYS A 123 17.42 -3.36 1.79
C LYS A 123 16.67 -4.26 2.76
N LEU A 124 15.35 -4.18 2.77
CA LEU A 124 14.52 -5.02 3.62
C LEU A 124 14.56 -6.47 3.12
N ARG A 125 14.45 -7.40 4.07
CA ARG A 125 14.47 -8.84 3.78
C ARG A 125 13.12 -9.50 3.96
N ARG A 126 12.24 -8.89 4.74
CA ARG A 126 10.91 -9.40 4.98
C ARG A 126 9.87 -8.36 4.57
N LEU A 127 8.95 -8.79 3.74
CA LEU A 127 7.77 -8.03 3.36
C LEU A 127 6.55 -8.87 3.67
N PHE A 128 5.48 -8.20 4.11
CA PHE A 128 4.21 -8.85 4.38
C PHE A 128 3.05 -7.94 3.95
N ALA A 129 1.87 -8.49 3.87
CA ALA A 129 0.64 -7.76 3.60
C ALA A 129 -0.54 -8.52 4.18
N HIS A 130 -1.60 -7.80 4.52
CA HIS A 130 -2.83 -8.34 5.08
C HIS A 130 -4.02 -8.04 4.18
N CYS A 131 -4.99 -8.94 4.13
CA CYS A 131 -6.27 -8.66 3.50
C CYS A 131 -7.43 -9.43 4.14
N ASP A 132 -8.66 -8.94 3.91
CA ASP A 132 -9.86 -9.72 4.14
C ASP A 132 -9.85 -10.97 3.26
N ALA A 133 -10.16 -12.13 3.80
CA ALA A 133 -10.18 -13.41 3.08
C ALA A 133 -11.15 -13.41 1.89
N ARG A 134 -12.15 -12.50 1.88
CA ARG A 134 -13.09 -12.31 0.77
C ARG A 134 -12.51 -11.48 -0.37
N ASN A 135 -11.42 -10.72 -0.12
CA ASN A 135 -10.79 -9.86 -1.12
C ASN A 135 -9.85 -10.66 -2.02
N ARG A 136 -10.44 -11.38 -2.97
CA ARG A 136 -9.72 -12.25 -3.90
C ARG A 136 -8.69 -11.51 -4.75
N ASP A 137 -9.00 -10.29 -5.16
CA ASP A 137 -8.09 -9.49 -5.98
C ASP A 137 -6.82 -9.11 -5.20
N SER A 138 -6.95 -8.84 -3.90
CA SER A 138 -5.82 -8.50 -3.05
C SER A 138 -4.89 -9.69 -2.81
N TYR A 139 -5.38 -10.84 -2.35
CA TYR A 139 -4.47 -11.95 -2.08
C TYR A 139 -3.85 -12.54 -3.36
N ARG A 140 -4.55 -12.51 -4.51
CA ARG A 140 -3.95 -12.86 -5.81
C ARG A 140 -2.85 -11.88 -6.22
N LEU A 141 -2.98 -10.60 -5.86
CA LEU A 141 -1.92 -9.64 -6.08
C LEU A 141 -0.72 -9.97 -5.17
N MET A 142 -0.94 -10.29 -3.90
CA MET A 142 0.13 -10.75 -2.99
C MET A 142 0.91 -11.94 -3.56
N GLU A 143 0.21 -12.94 -4.10
CA GLU A 143 0.83 -14.09 -4.76
C GLU A 143 1.69 -13.65 -5.97
N ARG A 144 1.21 -12.69 -6.78
CA ARG A 144 2.00 -12.14 -7.91
C ARG A 144 3.23 -11.35 -7.46
N LEU A 145 3.20 -10.77 -6.26
CA LEU A 145 4.36 -10.13 -5.65
C LEU A 145 5.38 -11.15 -5.14
N GLY A 146 5.07 -12.44 -5.15
CA GLY A 146 5.91 -13.50 -4.61
C GLY A 146 5.72 -13.76 -3.12
N LEU A 147 4.71 -13.13 -2.49
CA LEU A 147 4.36 -13.43 -1.11
C LEU A 147 3.60 -14.76 -1.05
N LYS A 148 3.79 -15.48 0.04
CA LYS A 148 3.12 -16.77 0.33
C LYS A 148 2.22 -16.62 1.53
N LEU A 149 1.10 -17.35 1.55
CA LEU A 149 0.22 -17.42 2.70
C LEU A 149 1.02 -17.91 3.93
N GLU A 150 1.02 -17.10 4.97
CA GLU A 150 1.72 -17.38 6.23
C GLU A 150 0.73 -17.67 7.36
N ASP A 151 -0.40 -16.92 7.41
CA ASP A 151 -1.46 -17.14 8.40
C ASP A 151 -2.83 -16.88 7.76
N ASP A 152 -3.79 -17.76 8.05
CA ASP A 152 -5.20 -17.65 7.63
C ASP A 152 -6.19 -17.67 8.81
N THR A 153 -5.67 -17.56 10.04
CA THR A 153 -6.43 -17.60 11.29
C THR A 153 -6.68 -16.22 11.89
N GLY A 154 -6.09 -15.18 11.30
CA GLY A 154 -6.23 -13.80 11.74
C GLY A 154 -7.66 -13.29 11.64
N ALA A 155 -7.98 -12.24 12.39
CA ALA A 155 -9.24 -11.53 12.36
C ALA A 155 -9.02 -10.03 12.27
N ARG A 156 -9.85 -9.36 11.46
CA ARG A 156 -9.91 -7.91 11.34
C ARG A 156 -11.29 -7.41 11.69
N THR A 157 -11.35 -6.22 12.28
CA THR A 157 -12.62 -5.56 12.59
C THR A 157 -12.70 -4.24 11.84
N TYR A 158 -13.82 -4.01 11.15
CA TYR A 158 -14.11 -2.77 10.46
C TYR A 158 -14.72 -1.78 11.43
N GLU A 159 -14.08 -0.62 11.61
CA GLU A 159 -14.49 0.38 12.61
C GLU A 159 -15.86 1.00 12.30
N ASP A 160 -16.18 1.17 11.01
CA ASP A 160 -17.42 1.82 10.58
C ASP A 160 -18.66 0.93 10.78
N THR A 161 -18.50 -0.40 10.77
CA THR A 161 -19.61 -1.37 10.89
C THR A 161 -19.53 -2.24 12.13
N GLY A 162 -18.38 -2.35 12.78
CA GLY A 162 -18.10 -3.33 13.84
C GLY A 162 -18.05 -4.79 13.33
N GLU A 163 -18.13 -5.02 12.01
CA GLU A 163 -18.03 -6.33 11.42
C GLU A 163 -16.66 -6.93 11.63
N THR A 164 -16.59 -8.19 12.04
CA THR A 164 -15.35 -8.96 12.10
C THR A 164 -15.28 -9.94 10.94
N ALA A 165 -14.17 -9.97 10.24
CA ALA A 165 -13.91 -10.85 9.12
C ALA A 165 -12.58 -11.60 9.29
N ARG A 166 -12.43 -12.73 8.61
CA ARG A 166 -11.16 -13.46 8.59
C ARG A 166 -10.11 -12.68 7.81
N GLU A 167 -8.93 -12.55 8.41
CA GLU A 167 -7.76 -11.93 7.81
C GLU A 167 -6.77 -12.97 7.31
N LEU A 168 -6.23 -12.73 6.13
CA LEU A 168 -5.11 -13.47 5.58
C LEU A 168 -3.85 -12.63 5.68
N THR A 169 -2.76 -13.26 6.12
CA THR A 169 -1.42 -12.69 6.11
C THR A 169 -0.57 -13.42 5.07
N TYR A 170 0.00 -12.66 4.15
CA TYR A 170 0.97 -13.16 3.18
C TYR A 170 2.32 -12.51 3.45
N ALA A 171 3.40 -13.28 3.33
CA ALA A 171 4.75 -12.77 3.55
C ALA A 171 5.77 -13.38 2.60
N MET A 172 6.90 -12.68 2.48
CA MET A 172 8.12 -13.21 1.88
C MET A 172 9.32 -12.83 2.72
N THR A 173 10.31 -13.71 2.77
CA THR A 173 11.60 -13.45 3.39
C THR A 173 12.68 -13.85 2.39
N ILE A 174 13.65 -12.95 2.16
CA ILE A 174 14.82 -13.21 1.34
C ILE A 174 15.96 -13.66 2.26
N GLU A 175 16.33 -14.93 2.16
CA GLU A 175 17.50 -15.47 2.87
C GLU A 175 18.79 -14.82 2.35
N GLN A 176 19.77 -14.61 3.22
CA GLN A 176 21.11 -14.26 2.76
C GLN A 176 21.68 -15.48 2.00
N GLN A 177 22.12 -15.25 0.77
CA GLN A 177 23.21 -16.07 0.29
C GLN A 177 24.42 -15.69 1.14
N GLU A 178 24.81 -16.54 2.09
CA GLU A 178 26.11 -16.47 2.71
C GLU A 178 27.12 -16.54 1.59
N ASN A 179 27.77 -15.42 1.28
CA ASN A 179 28.98 -15.43 0.49
C ASN A 179 30.04 -16.13 1.34
N GLU A 180 30.16 -17.43 1.18
CA GLU A 180 31.39 -18.14 1.52
C GLU A 180 32.48 -17.57 0.61
N GLY A 181 33.25 -16.65 1.14
CA GLY A 181 34.46 -16.08 0.54
C GLY A 181 35.67 -16.59 1.27
#